data_1592ed97416ec9d95824641b80ccf987
#
_entry.id   1592ed97416ec9d95824641b80ccf987
#
_cell.length_a   1.000
_cell.length_b   1.000
_cell.length_c   1.000
_cell.angle_alpha   90.00
_cell.angle_beta   90.00
_cell.angle_gamma   90.00
#
_symmetry.space_group_name_H-M   'P 1'
#
loop_
_entity.id
_entity.type
_entity.pdbx_description
1 polymer ?
#
loop_
_entity_poly.entity_id
_entity_poly.type
_entity_poly.pdbx_seq_one_letter_code
_entity_poly.pdbx_strand_id
1 'polypeptide(L)'
;MLSDGYDIVSHIADTSHSQVYIVRHRLLDQLRIAKIFECNDMRIMQEADIIKLLRHPGIPQIYDIIKDSNSICIIEEYIAGKSLSAYCKEYKPSYIQILDIAIQICNILEYIHNYENTGIIHMDLKPDNIMIDGNNNIRIIDFDNSVFNGQNVKECYGSVGFAAPEQFFGAGIDMTADIYSFGMVLLYMVQECHIQSKDLYHVINKCIRHNPFQRFRKVKNIRKELEGLLKQSEENKQSVHNKSQKIYIHAMRHGIGATHISLCLSSYIARNGYKVLCIGNGYQNDLISEIVKGIPQEDGTFLLNGISIIFKDSNNIQYSLKEYDYVVYDCGTAAINNKKNEAGINIMITDIGYRWMQQRCIISGLSDDIIIAVNHSDGDTFYRTIKESGITNRCVRIPCIYRWYEKNELFDKMAWDILSEDFPGAFAISQKNNKNMWCLQIKTKLISLIQLIRTFKMSLKMKNKDKSQVL
;
A
#
# COMPACT_ATOMS: atom_id res chain seq x y z
N MET A 1 -2.58 35.09 -23.45
CA MET A 1 -1.82 33.93 -22.95
C MET A 1 -2.41 32.60 -23.41
N LEU A 2 -3.58 32.21 -23.00
CA LEU A 2 -4.27 31.07 -23.64
C LEU A 2 -4.91 31.56 -24.94
N SER A 3 -4.75 30.79 -26.04
CA SER A 3 -5.40 31.13 -27.32
C SER A 3 -6.91 31.18 -27.12
N ASP A 4 -7.65 31.82 -28.06
CA ASP A 4 -9.11 31.89 -28.05
C ASP A 4 -9.82 30.52 -28.01
N GLY A 5 -9.07 29.41 -28.04
CA GLY A 5 -9.58 28.04 -28.03
C GLY A 5 -9.83 27.43 -26.63
N TYR A 6 -9.35 28.04 -25.54
CA TYR A 6 -9.40 27.45 -24.20
C TYR A 6 -9.93 28.43 -23.15
N ASP A 7 -10.75 27.94 -22.24
CA ASP A 7 -11.23 28.63 -21.04
C ASP A 7 -10.58 28.05 -19.78
N ILE A 8 -10.09 28.90 -18.87
CA ILE A 8 -9.58 28.48 -17.58
C ILE A 8 -10.74 28.02 -16.70
N VAL A 9 -10.66 26.77 -16.21
CA VAL A 9 -11.64 26.19 -15.28
C VAL A 9 -11.16 26.35 -13.84
N SER A 10 -9.91 26.01 -13.54
CA SER A 10 -9.31 26.16 -12.21
C SER A 10 -7.79 26.22 -12.28
N HIS A 11 -7.19 26.87 -11.28
CA HIS A 11 -5.78 26.80 -10.99
C HIS A 11 -5.49 25.58 -10.13
N ILE A 12 -4.45 24.80 -10.45
CA ILE A 12 -4.06 23.59 -9.72
C ILE A 12 -2.87 23.86 -8.80
N ALA A 13 -1.78 24.42 -9.36
CA ALA A 13 -0.54 24.59 -8.63
C ALA A 13 0.36 25.63 -9.31
N ASP A 14 1.23 26.25 -8.51
CA ASP A 14 2.42 26.95 -8.96
C ASP A 14 3.63 26.07 -8.63
N THR A 15 4.43 25.75 -9.65
CA THR A 15 5.73 25.12 -9.48
C THR A 15 6.82 26.19 -9.49
N SER A 16 8.09 25.80 -9.27
CA SER A 16 9.22 26.74 -9.37
C SER A 16 9.39 27.34 -10.78
N HIS A 17 8.78 26.74 -11.80
CA HIS A 17 9.02 27.06 -13.22
C HIS A 17 7.75 27.24 -14.04
N SER A 18 6.59 26.78 -13.54
CA SER A 18 5.33 26.80 -14.29
C SER A 18 4.11 27.05 -13.41
N GLN A 19 3.06 27.57 -14.04
CA GLN A 19 1.71 27.64 -13.50
C GLN A 19 0.85 26.58 -14.18
N VAL A 20 0.12 25.77 -13.41
CA VAL A 20 -0.65 24.65 -13.90
C VAL A 20 -2.14 24.90 -13.72
N TYR A 21 -2.89 24.80 -14.81
CA TYR A 21 -4.34 25.05 -14.85
C TYR A 21 -5.10 23.87 -15.45
N ILE A 22 -6.33 23.65 -14.98
CA ILE A 22 -7.35 22.92 -15.74
C ILE A 22 -8.00 23.92 -16.69
N VAL A 23 -8.00 23.58 -17.98
CA VAL A 23 -8.64 24.35 -19.03
C VAL A 23 -9.67 23.51 -19.77
N ARG A 24 -10.65 24.16 -20.37
CA ARG A 24 -11.67 23.53 -21.21
C ARG A 24 -11.49 23.99 -22.65
N HIS A 25 -11.38 23.06 -23.58
CA HIS A 25 -11.36 23.36 -25.00
C HIS A 25 -12.77 23.78 -25.45
N ARG A 26 -12.94 25.00 -25.96
CA ARG A 26 -14.26 25.61 -26.24
C ARG A 26 -15.11 24.84 -27.21
N LEU A 27 -14.53 24.31 -28.29
CA LEU A 27 -15.26 23.60 -29.33
C LEU A 27 -15.50 22.12 -29.02
N LEU A 28 -14.56 21.47 -28.32
CA LEU A 28 -14.65 20.04 -28.03
C LEU A 28 -15.29 19.77 -26.65
N ASP A 29 -15.49 20.79 -25.84
CA ASP A 29 -15.98 20.71 -24.45
C ASP A 29 -15.22 19.67 -23.59
N GLN A 30 -13.92 19.56 -23.82
CA GLN A 30 -13.06 18.60 -23.13
C GLN A 30 -12.06 19.30 -22.23
N LEU A 31 -11.86 18.71 -21.04
CA LEU A 31 -10.84 19.19 -20.09
C LEU A 31 -9.43 18.85 -20.58
N ARG A 32 -8.50 19.76 -20.31
CA ARG A 32 -7.07 19.66 -20.58
C ARG A 32 -6.28 20.25 -19.43
N ILE A 33 -4.99 19.94 -19.37
CA ILE A 33 -4.03 20.61 -18.50
C ILE A 33 -3.28 21.65 -19.34
N ALA A 34 -3.17 22.87 -18.84
CA ALA A 34 -2.33 23.91 -19.40
C ALA A 34 -1.18 24.21 -18.43
N LYS A 35 0.05 23.92 -18.85
CA LYS A 35 1.28 24.29 -18.13
C LYS A 35 1.82 25.56 -18.79
N ILE A 36 1.88 26.67 -18.06
CA ILE A 36 2.34 27.99 -18.55
C ILE A 36 3.70 28.28 -17.93
N PHE A 37 4.68 28.50 -18.78
CA PHE A 37 6.07 28.76 -18.41
C PHE A 37 6.51 30.16 -18.88
N GLU A 38 7.43 30.78 -18.18
CA GLU A 38 8.10 32.00 -18.66
C GLU A 38 9.14 31.68 -19.74
N CYS A 39 9.27 32.50 -20.76
CA CYS A 39 9.96 32.18 -22.03
C CYS A 39 11.47 31.96 -21.93
N ASN A 40 12.10 32.12 -20.76
CA ASN A 40 13.57 32.10 -20.62
C ASN A 40 14.14 30.72 -20.20
N ASP A 41 13.30 29.69 -20.06
CA ASP A 41 13.75 28.34 -19.60
C ASP A 41 13.89 27.38 -20.80
N MET A 42 15.13 27.05 -21.16
CA MET A 42 15.45 26.08 -22.22
C MET A 42 14.91 24.66 -21.96
N ARG A 43 14.60 24.33 -20.69
CA ARG A 43 14.09 23.01 -20.27
C ARG A 43 12.68 22.75 -20.76
N ILE A 44 11.86 23.78 -20.93
CA ILE A 44 10.48 23.70 -21.42
C ILE A 44 10.40 23.00 -22.78
N MET A 45 11.34 23.37 -23.65
CA MET A 45 11.37 22.76 -24.99
C MET A 45 11.80 21.29 -24.92
N GLN A 46 12.68 20.94 -23.99
CA GLN A 46 13.12 19.56 -23.79
C GLN A 46 11.98 18.65 -23.29
N GLU A 47 11.18 19.10 -22.30
CA GLU A 47 9.98 18.37 -21.87
C GLU A 47 9.01 18.13 -23.04
N ALA A 48 8.64 19.21 -23.73
CA ALA A 48 7.73 19.13 -24.87
C ALA A 48 8.28 18.21 -25.98
N ASP A 49 9.58 18.28 -26.26
CA ASP A 49 10.20 17.42 -27.27
C ASP A 49 10.24 15.96 -26.84
N ILE A 50 10.49 15.66 -25.56
CA ILE A 50 10.45 14.29 -25.03
C ILE A 50 9.01 13.73 -25.10
N ILE A 51 8.01 14.44 -24.56
CA ILE A 51 6.64 13.93 -24.52
C ILE A 51 6.06 13.77 -25.93
N LYS A 52 6.37 14.65 -26.87
CA LYS A 52 5.95 14.51 -28.28
C LYS A 52 6.41 13.20 -28.93
N LEU A 53 7.57 12.71 -28.52
CA LEU A 53 8.15 11.47 -29.04
C LEU A 53 7.46 10.23 -28.46
N LEU A 54 6.94 10.33 -27.22
CA LEU A 54 6.39 9.20 -26.50
C LEU A 54 4.93 8.93 -26.91
N ARG A 55 4.63 7.66 -27.22
CA ARG A 55 3.28 7.16 -27.56
C ARG A 55 2.99 5.93 -26.74
N HIS A 56 2.48 6.14 -25.53
CA HIS A 56 2.15 5.06 -24.60
C HIS A 56 0.89 5.44 -23.80
N PRO A 57 -0.09 4.52 -23.62
CA PRO A 57 -1.31 4.84 -22.86
C PRO A 57 -1.07 5.29 -21.42
N GLY A 58 0.07 4.94 -20.83
CA GLY A 58 0.49 5.38 -19.49
C GLY A 58 1.16 6.77 -19.44
N ILE A 59 1.24 7.51 -20.55
CA ILE A 59 1.89 8.83 -20.64
C ILE A 59 0.88 9.82 -21.24
N PRO A 60 0.71 11.03 -20.65
CA PRO A 60 -0.18 12.06 -21.19
C PRO A 60 0.23 12.47 -22.60
N GLN A 61 -0.75 12.78 -23.44
CA GLN A 61 -0.50 13.30 -24.77
C GLN A 61 -0.44 14.81 -24.74
N ILE A 62 0.47 15.41 -25.54
CA ILE A 62 0.44 16.85 -25.84
C ILE A 62 -0.55 17.08 -26.98
N TYR A 63 -1.47 18.00 -26.77
CA TYR A 63 -2.45 18.41 -27.78
C TYR A 63 -2.05 19.68 -28.52
N ASP A 64 -1.40 20.63 -27.81
CA ASP A 64 -1.01 21.91 -28.39
C ASP A 64 0.19 22.50 -27.65
N ILE A 65 0.95 23.37 -28.35
CA ILE A 65 2.01 24.21 -27.78
C ILE A 65 1.82 25.62 -28.29
N ILE A 66 1.38 26.51 -27.41
CA ILE A 66 1.09 27.88 -27.71
C ILE A 66 2.29 28.74 -27.26
N LYS A 67 2.88 29.46 -28.21
CA LYS A 67 4.02 30.35 -27.92
C LYS A 67 3.57 31.79 -28.04
N ASP A 68 3.88 32.55 -27.00
CA ASP A 68 3.72 34.01 -26.99
C ASP A 68 5.12 34.67 -26.81
N SER A 69 5.21 35.99 -26.91
CA SER A 69 6.48 36.74 -26.78
C SER A 69 7.21 36.48 -25.46
N ASN A 70 6.47 36.22 -24.36
CA ASN A 70 7.01 36.10 -23.00
C ASN A 70 6.70 34.77 -22.31
N SER A 71 5.94 33.87 -22.95
CA SER A 71 5.52 32.63 -22.33
C SER A 71 5.33 31.49 -23.33
N ILE A 72 5.45 30.27 -22.84
CA ILE A 72 5.12 29.05 -23.56
C ILE A 72 4.06 28.32 -22.76
N CYS A 73 2.96 27.93 -23.41
CA CYS A 73 1.90 27.12 -22.80
C CYS A 73 1.86 25.75 -23.48
N ILE A 74 1.98 24.70 -22.71
CA ILE A 74 1.85 23.32 -23.16
C ILE A 74 0.46 22.83 -22.75
N ILE A 75 -0.32 22.37 -23.71
CA ILE A 75 -1.65 21.79 -23.49
C ILE A 75 -1.54 20.27 -23.52
N GLU A 76 -1.79 19.66 -22.38
CA GLU A 76 -1.68 18.21 -22.16
C GLU A 76 -3.03 17.56 -21.89
N GLU A 77 -3.06 16.24 -21.98
CA GLU A 77 -4.18 15.40 -21.59
C GLU A 77 -4.55 15.63 -20.12
N TYR A 78 -5.82 15.88 -19.83
CA TYR A 78 -6.35 15.85 -18.47
C TYR A 78 -6.64 14.40 -18.07
N ILE A 79 -6.01 13.94 -17.00
CA ILE A 79 -6.22 12.59 -16.45
C ILE A 79 -7.22 12.69 -15.31
N ALA A 80 -8.43 12.15 -15.54
CA ALA A 80 -9.47 12.06 -14.51
C ALA A 80 -9.12 10.94 -13.54
N GLY A 81 -8.50 11.28 -12.40
CA GLY A 81 -8.03 10.31 -11.42
C GLY A 81 -7.45 10.96 -10.18
N LYS A 82 -6.77 10.16 -9.37
CA LYS A 82 -6.08 10.60 -8.16
C LYS A 82 -4.60 10.31 -8.28
N SER A 83 -3.76 11.13 -7.62
CA SER A 83 -2.36 10.79 -7.47
C SER A 83 -2.20 9.52 -6.64
N LEU A 84 -1.14 8.75 -6.87
CA LEU A 84 -0.83 7.54 -6.11
C LEU A 84 -0.73 7.84 -4.60
N SER A 85 -0.24 9.03 -4.23
CA SER A 85 -0.18 9.46 -2.83
C SER A 85 -1.57 9.60 -2.21
N ALA A 86 -2.51 10.24 -2.91
CA ALA A 86 -3.89 10.39 -2.46
C ALA A 86 -4.61 9.03 -2.45
N TYR A 87 -4.40 8.23 -3.49
CA TYR A 87 -5.00 6.90 -3.62
C TYR A 87 -4.59 5.96 -2.48
N CYS A 88 -3.29 5.89 -2.15
CA CYS A 88 -2.80 5.07 -1.04
C CYS A 88 -3.35 5.51 0.31
N LYS A 89 -3.47 6.82 0.55
CA LYS A 89 -4.03 7.36 1.80
C LYS A 89 -5.50 7.02 1.97
N GLU A 90 -6.27 7.11 0.89
CA GLU A 90 -7.74 6.96 0.93
C GLU A 90 -8.16 5.49 0.86
N TYR A 91 -7.59 4.71 -0.07
CA TYR A 91 -8.09 3.36 -0.39
C TYR A 91 -7.27 2.23 0.23
N LYS A 92 -6.04 2.52 0.72
CA LYS A 92 -5.15 1.51 1.32
C LYS A 92 -5.07 0.22 0.48
N PRO A 93 -4.57 0.29 -0.77
CA PRO A 93 -4.55 -0.86 -1.66
C PRO A 93 -3.91 -2.10 -1.04
N SER A 94 -4.48 -3.26 -1.33
CA SER A 94 -4.01 -4.56 -0.90
C SER A 94 -2.66 -4.92 -1.55
N TYR A 95 -2.01 -5.97 -1.04
CA TYR A 95 -0.75 -6.48 -1.58
C TYR A 95 -0.80 -6.75 -3.09
N ILE A 96 -1.88 -7.38 -3.56
CA ILE A 96 -2.06 -7.70 -4.98
C ILE A 96 -2.24 -6.43 -5.82
N GLN A 97 -3.02 -5.47 -5.32
CA GLN A 97 -3.19 -4.19 -6.01
C GLN A 97 -1.88 -3.40 -6.07
N ILE A 98 -1.05 -3.45 -5.01
CA ILE A 98 0.29 -2.84 -5.03
C ILE A 98 1.19 -3.50 -6.07
N LEU A 99 1.17 -4.83 -6.19
CA LEU A 99 1.92 -5.53 -7.22
C LEU A 99 1.46 -5.15 -8.63
N ASP A 100 0.14 -5.08 -8.85
CA ASP A 100 -0.42 -4.67 -10.14
C ASP A 100 -0.02 -3.23 -10.51
N ILE A 101 -0.19 -2.27 -9.60
CA ILE A 101 0.26 -0.89 -9.76
C ILE A 101 1.76 -0.85 -10.10
N ALA A 102 2.57 -1.59 -9.36
CA ALA A 102 4.01 -1.64 -9.56
C ALA A 102 4.41 -2.22 -10.93
N ILE A 103 3.72 -3.27 -11.39
CA ILE A 103 3.91 -3.86 -12.73
C ILE A 103 3.54 -2.86 -13.82
N GLN A 104 2.44 -2.13 -13.68
CA GLN A 104 2.04 -1.10 -14.63
C GLN A 104 3.08 0.03 -14.70
N ILE A 105 3.61 0.51 -13.56
CA ILE A 105 4.70 1.49 -13.53
C ILE A 105 5.94 0.94 -14.25
N CYS A 106 6.31 -0.33 -14.00
CA CYS A 106 7.42 -0.97 -14.70
C CYS A 106 7.21 -1.01 -16.22
N ASN A 107 6.01 -1.25 -16.71
CA ASN A 107 5.72 -1.27 -18.16
C ASN A 107 5.99 0.11 -18.78
N ILE A 108 5.57 1.19 -18.12
CA ILE A 108 5.81 2.55 -18.60
C ILE A 108 7.30 2.89 -18.56
N LEU A 109 7.99 2.59 -17.46
CA LEU A 109 9.43 2.80 -17.34
C LEU A 109 10.22 1.97 -18.35
N GLU A 110 9.84 0.71 -18.58
CA GLU A 110 10.48 -0.14 -19.59
C GLU A 110 10.31 0.46 -21.00
N TYR A 111 9.15 1.05 -21.29
CA TYR A 111 8.90 1.72 -22.56
C TYR A 111 9.82 2.93 -22.75
N ILE A 112 9.91 3.87 -21.78
CA ILE A 112 10.74 5.05 -21.91
C ILE A 112 12.25 4.73 -21.88
N HIS A 113 12.66 3.75 -21.09
CA HIS A 113 14.07 3.31 -21.03
C HIS A 113 14.53 2.61 -22.32
N ASN A 114 13.62 2.01 -23.08
CA ASN A 114 13.94 1.38 -24.37
C ASN A 114 13.59 2.28 -25.56
N TYR A 115 13.30 3.56 -25.34
CA TYR A 115 12.97 4.48 -26.42
C TYR A 115 14.15 4.62 -27.38
N GLU A 116 13.96 4.23 -28.65
CA GLU A 116 15.00 4.18 -29.65
C GLU A 116 16.29 3.47 -29.17
N ASN A 117 17.48 4.02 -29.47
CA ASN A 117 18.77 3.42 -29.09
C ASN A 117 19.35 4.01 -27.80
N THR A 118 18.86 5.15 -27.33
CA THR A 118 19.40 5.89 -26.19
C THR A 118 18.59 5.72 -24.92
N GLY A 119 17.26 5.73 -25.03
CA GLY A 119 16.34 5.70 -23.89
C GLY A 119 16.20 7.07 -23.20
N ILE A 120 15.15 7.18 -22.39
CA ILE A 120 14.80 8.38 -21.64
C ILE A 120 14.78 8.01 -20.15
N ILE A 121 15.32 8.89 -19.30
CA ILE A 121 15.31 8.81 -17.84
C ILE A 121 14.31 9.84 -17.33
N HIS A 122 13.35 9.45 -16.48
CA HIS A 122 12.31 10.34 -15.97
C HIS A 122 12.83 11.34 -14.95
N MET A 123 13.77 10.93 -14.09
CA MET A 123 14.49 11.74 -13.09
C MET A 123 13.67 12.23 -11.88
N ASP A 124 12.35 12.30 -11.94
CA ASP A 124 11.50 12.77 -10.83
C ASP A 124 10.28 11.86 -10.58
N LEU A 125 10.50 10.53 -10.58
CA LEU A 125 9.44 9.58 -10.27
C LEU A 125 9.11 9.62 -8.77
N LYS A 126 7.88 10.00 -8.44
CA LYS A 126 7.34 10.08 -7.07
C LYS A 126 5.84 9.80 -7.06
N PRO A 127 5.23 9.49 -5.90
CA PRO A 127 3.80 9.18 -5.82
C PRO A 127 2.87 10.27 -6.35
N ASP A 128 3.27 11.54 -6.28
CA ASP A 128 2.47 12.66 -6.77
C ASP A 128 2.51 12.80 -8.30
N ASN A 129 3.56 12.27 -8.96
CA ASN A 129 3.72 12.26 -10.41
C ASN A 129 3.17 10.96 -11.05
N ILE A 130 2.46 10.14 -10.27
CA ILE A 130 1.80 8.92 -10.74
C ILE A 130 0.30 9.06 -10.48
N MET A 131 -0.50 9.03 -11.54
CA MET A 131 -1.96 9.11 -11.47
C MET A 131 -2.59 7.73 -11.64
N ILE A 132 -3.69 7.49 -10.96
CA ILE A 132 -4.55 6.31 -11.12
C ILE A 132 -5.91 6.80 -11.63
N ASP A 133 -6.30 6.37 -12.83
CA ASP A 133 -7.57 6.73 -13.44
C ASP A 133 -8.74 5.88 -12.90
N GLY A 134 -9.97 6.22 -13.32
CA GLY A 134 -11.18 5.51 -12.88
C GLY A 134 -11.24 4.02 -13.27
N ASN A 135 -10.38 3.56 -14.17
CA ASN A 135 -10.25 2.17 -14.59
C ASN A 135 -9.05 1.45 -13.94
N ASN A 136 -8.43 2.06 -12.94
CA ASN A 136 -7.19 1.60 -12.29
C ASN A 136 -5.96 1.53 -13.21
N ASN A 137 -5.96 2.28 -14.32
CA ASN A 137 -4.77 2.39 -15.16
C ASN A 137 -3.83 3.44 -14.57
N ILE A 138 -2.54 3.12 -14.64
CA ILE A 138 -1.46 4.00 -14.18
C ILE A 138 -1.04 4.94 -15.30
N ARG A 139 -0.88 6.23 -14.94
CA ARG A 139 -0.37 7.27 -15.82
C ARG A 139 0.78 7.99 -15.09
N ILE A 140 1.97 8.01 -15.71
CA ILE A 140 3.11 8.80 -15.21
C ILE A 140 3.03 10.17 -15.88
N ILE A 141 3.02 11.20 -15.05
CA ILE A 141 2.92 12.60 -15.46
C ILE A 141 4.21 13.33 -15.10
N ASP A 142 4.38 14.53 -15.64
CA ASP A 142 5.45 15.47 -15.27
C ASP A 142 6.85 15.01 -15.70
N PHE A 143 7.17 15.25 -16.98
CA PHE A 143 8.46 14.93 -17.59
C PHE A 143 9.43 16.11 -17.60
N ASP A 144 9.19 17.16 -16.79
CA ASP A 144 9.95 18.41 -16.77
C ASP A 144 11.46 18.18 -16.53
N ASN A 145 11.82 17.17 -15.75
CA ASN A 145 13.19 16.84 -15.41
C ASN A 145 13.78 15.70 -16.27
N SER A 146 13.01 15.18 -17.22
CA SER A 146 13.43 14.02 -18.02
C SER A 146 14.56 14.34 -18.97
N VAL A 147 15.45 13.39 -19.18
CA VAL A 147 16.64 13.53 -20.03
C VAL A 147 16.86 12.30 -20.89
N PHE A 148 17.52 12.47 -22.03
CA PHE A 148 18.03 11.32 -22.77
C PHE A 148 19.19 10.67 -22.02
N ASN A 149 19.22 9.34 -21.98
CA ASN A 149 20.30 8.61 -21.32
C ASN A 149 21.64 8.92 -21.99
N GLY A 150 22.67 9.22 -21.16
CA GLY A 150 23.97 9.68 -21.62
C GLY A 150 24.09 11.20 -21.81
N GLN A 151 23.00 11.94 -21.62
CA GLN A 151 23.04 13.41 -21.61
C GLN A 151 23.77 13.90 -20.34
N ASN A 152 24.62 14.91 -20.50
CA ASN A 152 25.38 15.48 -19.38
C ASN A 152 24.45 16.38 -18.54
N VAL A 153 24.08 15.91 -17.36
CA VAL A 153 23.20 16.63 -16.43
C VAL A 153 24.08 17.50 -15.53
N LYS A 154 23.98 18.84 -15.68
CA LYS A 154 24.83 19.80 -14.95
C LYS A 154 24.21 20.20 -13.59
N GLU A 155 22.94 20.05 -13.39
CA GLU A 155 22.20 20.48 -12.20
C GLU A 155 21.69 19.28 -11.40
N CYS A 156 21.43 19.52 -10.12
CA CYS A 156 20.83 18.49 -9.25
C CYS A 156 19.32 18.48 -9.44
N TYR A 157 18.78 17.40 -9.96
CA TYR A 157 17.34 17.22 -10.17
C TYR A 157 16.77 16.13 -9.26
N GLY A 158 15.51 16.26 -8.96
CA GLY A 158 14.69 15.24 -8.29
C GLY A 158 14.22 15.61 -6.90
N SER A 159 13.12 14.96 -6.51
CA SER A 159 12.43 15.22 -5.26
C SER A 159 13.14 14.54 -4.08
N VAL A 160 13.37 15.27 -3.00
CA VAL A 160 13.98 14.74 -1.77
C VAL A 160 13.16 13.55 -1.25
N GLY A 161 13.83 12.45 -0.95
CA GLY A 161 13.20 11.21 -0.48
C GLY A 161 12.88 10.20 -1.58
N PHE A 162 12.86 10.61 -2.86
CA PHE A 162 12.63 9.71 -4.00
C PHE A 162 13.81 9.67 -4.97
N ALA A 163 14.49 10.79 -5.17
CA ALA A 163 15.62 10.90 -6.09
C ALA A 163 16.81 10.05 -5.66
N ALA A 164 17.47 9.43 -6.64
CA ALA A 164 18.66 8.63 -6.43
C ALA A 164 19.85 9.46 -5.90
N PRO A 165 20.75 8.90 -5.08
CA PRO A 165 21.87 9.65 -4.52
C PRO A 165 22.74 10.32 -5.57
N GLU A 166 23.01 9.65 -6.70
CA GLU A 166 23.82 10.18 -7.80
C GLU A 166 23.23 11.42 -8.48
N GLN A 167 21.89 11.61 -8.42
CA GLN A 167 21.23 12.80 -8.97
C GLN A 167 21.67 14.09 -8.26
N PHE A 168 22.07 13.99 -6.98
CA PHE A 168 22.54 15.13 -6.20
C PHE A 168 24.03 15.45 -6.43
N PHE A 169 24.76 14.57 -7.10
CA PHE A 169 26.17 14.76 -7.37
C PHE A 169 26.48 15.07 -8.85
N GLY A 170 25.48 14.96 -9.73
CA GLY A 170 25.57 15.35 -11.15
C GLY A 170 26.51 14.51 -12.01
N ALA A 171 26.90 13.31 -11.57
CA ALA A 171 27.81 12.45 -12.31
C ALA A 171 27.32 11.00 -12.36
N GLY A 172 27.41 10.38 -13.54
CA GLY A 172 27.12 8.96 -13.73
C GLY A 172 25.65 8.60 -13.63
N ILE A 173 24.75 9.51 -14.00
CA ILE A 173 23.31 9.26 -14.01
C ILE A 173 22.98 8.40 -15.22
N ASP A 174 22.33 7.27 -14.97
CA ASP A 174 21.77 6.36 -15.97
C ASP A 174 20.36 5.93 -15.57
N MET A 175 19.76 5.03 -16.33
CA MET A 175 18.40 4.50 -16.09
C MET A 175 18.22 3.86 -14.69
N THR A 176 19.30 3.54 -13.99
CA THR A 176 19.23 3.02 -12.62
C THR A 176 18.81 4.07 -11.59
N ALA A 177 18.82 5.37 -11.97
CA ALA A 177 18.26 6.44 -11.14
C ALA A 177 16.72 6.28 -11.01
N ASP A 178 16.01 6.04 -12.12
CA ASP A 178 14.56 5.75 -12.08
C ASP A 178 14.26 4.45 -11.34
N ILE A 179 15.14 3.45 -11.41
CA ILE A 179 15.01 2.21 -10.64
C ILE A 179 15.07 2.48 -9.14
N TYR A 180 15.94 3.39 -8.71
CA TYR A 180 15.98 3.81 -7.31
C TYR A 180 14.68 4.53 -6.93
N SER A 181 14.25 5.50 -7.71
CA SER A 181 13.01 6.25 -7.48
C SER A 181 11.78 5.33 -7.45
N PHE A 182 11.70 4.37 -8.37
CA PHE A 182 10.67 3.31 -8.35
C PHE A 182 10.70 2.50 -7.05
N GLY A 183 11.89 2.09 -6.59
CA GLY A 183 12.06 1.40 -5.31
C GLY A 183 11.56 2.23 -4.13
N MET A 184 11.76 3.56 -4.14
CA MET A 184 11.26 4.48 -3.12
C MET A 184 9.74 4.66 -3.20
N VAL A 185 9.15 4.70 -4.41
CA VAL A 185 7.69 4.70 -4.62
C VAL A 185 7.08 3.40 -4.07
N LEU A 186 7.71 2.25 -4.36
CA LEU A 186 7.26 0.95 -3.86
C LEU A 186 7.34 0.89 -2.33
N LEU A 187 8.42 1.40 -1.74
CA LEU A 187 8.59 1.51 -0.29
C LEU A 187 7.51 2.41 0.32
N TYR A 188 7.20 3.54 -0.30
CA TYR A 188 6.11 4.43 0.12
C TYR A 188 4.77 3.69 0.14
N MET A 189 4.39 2.98 -0.94
CA MET A 189 3.14 2.23 -1.01
C MET A 189 3.06 1.18 0.11
N VAL A 190 4.12 0.40 0.29
CA VAL A 190 4.18 -0.65 1.32
C VAL A 190 4.05 -0.08 2.73
N GLN A 191 4.69 1.06 3.01
CA GLN A 191 4.61 1.73 4.31
C GLN A 191 3.24 2.36 4.55
N GLU A 192 2.73 3.11 3.57
CA GLU A 192 1.43 3.80 3.68
C GLU A 192 0.27 2.81 3.82
N CYS A 193 0.32 1.69 3.09
CA CYS A 193 -0.70 0.64 3.11
C CYS A 193 -0.43 -0.45 4.14
N HIS A 194 0.66 -0.33 4.92
CA HIS A 194 1.03 -1.27 5.97
C HIS A 194 1.22 -2.73 5.50
N ILE A 195 1.69 -2.91 4.29
CA ILE A 195 1.96 -4.25 3.74
C ILE A 195 3.24 -4.82 4.32
N GLN A 196 3.20 -6.10 4.71
CA GLN A 196 4.36 -6.84 5.19
C GLN A 196 4.62 -8.01 4.24
N SER A 197 5.65 -7.90 3.41
CA SER A 197 6.07 -8.97 2.49
C SER A 197 7.59 -8.99 2.39
N LYS A 198 8.19 -10.09 2.83
CA LYS A 198 9.66 -10.27 2.79
C LYS A 198 10.19 -10.20 1.36
N ASP A 199 9.50 -10.83 0.44
CA ASP A 199 9.94 -10.93 -0.95
C ASP A 199 9.83 -9.59 -1.66
N LEU A 200 8.73 -8.84 -1.40
CA LEU A 200 8.59 -7.49 -1.92
C LEU A 200 9.65 -6.54 -1.33
N TYR A 201 9.96 -6.66 -0.04
CA TYR A 201 11.08 -5.92 0.57
C TYR A 201 12.44 -6.33 -0.01
N HIS A 202 12.62 -7.58 -0.45
CA HIS A 202 13.83 -7.96 -1.16
C HIS A 202 14.00 -7.19 -2.48
N VAL A 203 12.93 -7.09 -3.27
CA VAL A 203 12.89 -6.29 -4.51
C VAL A 203 13.17 -4.82 -4.22
N ILE A 204 12.46 -4.23 -3.25
CA ILE A 204 12.65 -2.83 -2.82
C ILE A 204 14.10 -2.57 -2.44
N ASN A 205 14.66 -3.39 -1.53
CA ASN A 205 16.03 -3.23 -1.04
C ASN A 205 17.07 -3.28 -2.15
N LYS A 206 16.83 -4.08 -3.19
CA LYS A 206 17.72 -4.17 -4.34
C LYS A 206 17.60 -2.93 -5.23
N CYS A 207 16.38 -2.38 -5.41
CA CYS A 207 16.19 -1.13 -6.15
C CYS A 207 16.87 0.06 -5.48
N ILE A 208 16.76 0.21 -4.15
CA ILE A 208 17.24 1.38 -3.41
C ILE A 208 18.69 1.28 -2.91
N ARG A 209 19.51 0.39 -3.50
CA ARG A 209 20.95 0.33 -3.18
C ARG A 209 21.60 1.68 -3.47
N HIS A 210 22.45 2.14 -2.56
CA HIS A 210 23.17 3.41 -2.73
C HIS A 210 24.05 3.39 -3.99
N ASN A 211 24.78 2.29 -4.19
CA ASN A 211 25.59 2.10 -5.39
C ASN A 211 24.70 1.64 -6.57
N PRO A 212 24.62 2.41 -7.68
CA PRO A 212 23.83 2.07 -8.87
C PRO A 212 24.15 0.68 -9.44
N PHE A 213 25.44 0.26 -9.39
CA PHE A 213 25.87 -1.05 -9.89
C PHE A 213 25.30 -2.25 -9.11
N GLN A 214 24.83 -2.04 -7.90
CA GLN A 214 24.21 -3.07 -7.04
C GLN A 214 22.69 -3.14 -7.19
N ARG A 215 22.07 -2.24 -7.98
CA ARG A 215 20.65 -2.24 -8.30
C ARG A 215 20.34 -3.23 -9.42
N PHE A 216 19.06 -3.39 -9.73
CA PHE A 216 18.68 -3.97 -11.01
C PHE A 216 19.24 -3.11 -12.14
N ARG A 217 19.65 -3.76 -13.26
CA ARG A 217 20.20 -3.04 -14.42
C ARG A 217 19.11 -2.67 -15.44
N LYS A 218 17.97 -3.37 -15.41
CA LYS A 218 16.83 -3.15 -16.32
C LYS A 218 15.53 -3.31 -15.55
N VAL A 219 14.57 -2.45 -15.83
CA VAL A 219 13.21 -2.49 -15.26
C VAL A 219 12.52 -3.81 -15.54
N LYS A 220 12.74 -4.41 -16.73
CA LYS A 220 12.23 -5.73 -17.10
C LYS A 220 12.52 -6.82 -16.06
N ASN A 221 13.68 -6.77 -15.41
CA ASN A 221 14.02 -7.76 -14.38
C ASN A 221 13.22 -7.56 -13.10
N ILE A 222 12.94 -6.30 -12.74
CA ILE A 222 12.06 -5.97 -11.61
C ILE A 222 10.64 -6.46 -11.92
N ARG A 223 10.12 -6.14 -13.11
CA ARG A 223 8.79 -6.56 -13.54
C ARG A 223 8.62 -8.08 -13.45
N LYS A 224 9.60 -8.85 -13.93
CA LYS A 224 9.56 -10.31 -13.84
C LYS A 224 9.52 -10.83 -12.39
N GLU A 225 10.26 -10.21 -11.46
CA GLU A 225 10.20 -10.59 -10.05
C GLU A 225 8.82 -10.27 -9.46
N LEU A 226 8.24 -9.09 -9.77
CA LEU A 226 6.89 -8.70 -9.32
C LEU A 226 5.80 -9.60 -9.92
N GLU A 227 5.88 -9.92 -11.21
CA GLU A 227 4.97 -10.87 -11.88
C GLU A 227 5.06 -12.27 -11.24
N GLY A 228 6.26 -12.70 -10.85
CA GLY A 228 6.47 -13.94 -10.10
C GLY A 228 5.77 -13.92 -8.74
N LEU A 229 5.89 -12.81 -7.99
CA LEU A 229 5.20 -12.63 -6.72
C LEU A 229 3.67 -12.60 -6.88
N LEU A 230 3.18 -11.93 -7.93
CA LEU A 230 1.75 -11.89 -8.23
C LEU A 230 1.22 -13.29 -8.53
N LYS A 231 1.89 -14.03 -9.43
CA LYS A 231 1.53 -15.39 -9.79
C LYS A 231 1.55 -16.34 -8.59
N GLN A 232 2.58 -16.27 -7.76
CA GLN A 232 2.68 -17.02 -6.51
C GLN A 232 1.50 -16.74 -5.56
N SER A 233 1.10 -15.46 -5.50
CA SER A 233 -0.06 -15.06 -4.68
C SER A 233 -1.38 -15.59 -5.24
N GLU A 234 -1.50 -15.67 -6.56
CA GLU A 234 -2.66 -16.24 -7.25
C GLU A 234 -2.69 -17.77 -7.14
N GLU A 235 -1.55 -18.44 -7.30
CA GLU A 235 -1.42 -19.90 -7.14
C GLU A 235 -1.68 -20.32 -5.68
N ASN A 236 -1.20 -19.56 -4.71
CA ASN A 236 -1.54 -19.77 -3.30
C ASN A 236 -3.04 -19.58 -3.05
N LYS A 237 -3.68 -18.59 -3.70
CA LYS A 237 -5.15 -18.47 -3.68
C LYS A 237 -5.84 -19.69 -4.30
N GLN A 238 -5.38 -20.19 -5.44
CA GLN A 238 -5.98 -21.35 -6.11
C GLN A 238 -5.80 -22.66 -5.33
N SER A 239 -4.69 -22.85 -4.64
CA SER A 239 -4.48 -24.03 -3.77
C SER A 239 -5.35 -23.99 -2.52
N VAL A 240 -5.70 -22.80 -2.03
CA VAL A 240 -6.65 -22.58 -0.92
C VAL A 240 -8.10 -22.65 -1.42
N HIS A 241 -8.39 -22.34 -2.69
CA HIS A 241 -9.75 -22.33 -3.27
C HIS A 241 -10.46 -23.71 -3.33
N ASN A 242 -9.76 -24.81 -3.10
CA ASN A 242 -10.43 -26.11 -3.01
C ASN A 242 -11.17 -26.31 -1.67
N LYS A 243 -10.93 -25.48 -0.64
CA LYS A 243 -11.67 -25.52 0.64
C LYS A 243 -11.43 -24.22 1.41
N SER A 244 -12.48 -23.39 1.60
CA SER A 244 -12.40 -22.21 2.48
C SER A 244 -11.86 -22.58 3.85
N GLN A 245 -10.90 -21.80 4.36
CA GLN A 245 -10.36 -22.01 5.70
C GLN A 245 -11.34 -21.47 6.74
N LYS A 246 -11.70 -22.29 7.69
CA LYS A 246 -12.71 -21.94 8.70
C LYS A 246 -12.03 -21.59 10.02
N ILE A 247 -12.47 -20.51 10.64
CA ILE A 247 -12.01 -20.06 11.96
C ILE A 247 -13.25 -19.88 12.84
N TYR A 248 -13.28 -20.57 13.97
CA TYR A 248 -14.38 -20.54 14.91
C TYR A 248 -13.97 -19.80 16.18
N ILE A 249 -14.66 -18.72 16.52
CA ILE A 249 -14.38 -17.90 17.69
C ILE A 249 -15.51 -18.10 18.71
N HIS A 250 -15.14 -18.67 19.83
CA HIS A 250 -16.04 -18.97 20.95
C HIS A 250 -15.73 -18.07 22.14
N ALA A 251 -16.72 -17.77 22.96
CA ALA A 251 -16.58 -17.01 24.19
C ALA A 251 -16.95 -17.83 25.40
N MET A 252 -16.15 -17.79 26.45
CA MET A 252 -16.47 -18.43 27.74
C MET A 252 -17.67 -17.77 28.44
N ARG A 253 -17.95 -16.50 28.14
CA ARG A 253 -19.07 -15.73 28.66
C ARG A 253 -19.47 -14.59 27.77
N HIS A 254 -20.66 -14.03 27.95
CA HIS A 254 -21.11 -12.82 27.27
C HIS A 254 -20.22 -11.61 27.62
N GLY A 255 -20.02 -10.70 26.67
CA GLY A 255 -19.31 -9.44 26.87
C GLY A 255 -17.78 -9.56 26.92
N ILE A 256 -17.20 -10.73 26.60
CA ILE A 256 -15.74 -10.94 26.65
C ILE A 256 -15.02 -10.49 25.35
N GLY A 257 -15.77 -10.10 24.33
CA GLY A 257 -15.24 -9.53 23.11
C GLY A 257 -15.12 -10.48 21.92
N ALA A 258 -15.83 -11.62 21.87
CA ALA A 258 -15.76 -12.57 20.74
C ALA A 258 -16.07 -11.90 19.40
N THR A 259 -17.18 -11.17 19.32
CA THR A 259 -17.58 -10.43 18.11
C THR A 259 -16.52 -9.40 17.68
N HIS A 260 -15.98 -8.64 18.64
CA HIS A 260 -14.94 -7.67 18.35
C HIS A 260 -13.68 -8.34 17.80
N ILE A 261 -13.27 -9.45 18.38
CA ILE A 261 -12.09 -10.22 17.91
C ILE A 261 -12.34 -10.87 16.55
N SER A 262 -13.56 -11.36 16.29
CA SER A 262 -13.95 -11.90 14.97
C SER A 262 -13.80 -10.85 13.88
N LEU A 263 -14.23 -9.62 14.13
CA LEU A 263 -14.10 -8.50 13.22
C LEU A 263 -12.62 -8.04 13.08
N CYS A 264 -11.86 -7.96 14.17
CA CYS A 264 -10.43 -7.64 14.14
C CYS A 264 -9.64 -8.64 13.29
N LEU A 265 -9.91 -9.94 13.49
CA LEU A 265 -9.23 -11.01 12.76
C LEU A 265 -9.62 -10.98 11.27
N SER A 266 -10.90 -10.79 10.98
CA SER A 266 -11.39 -10.62 9.60
C SER A 266 -10.74 -9.40 8.92
N SER A 267 -10.62 -8.27 9.64
CA SER A 267 -9.94 -7.07 9.14
C SER A 267 -8.45 -7.32 8.87
N TYR A 268 -7.78 -8.06 9.76
CA TYR A 268 -6.39 -8.46 9.54
C TYR A 268 -6.24 -9.31 8.27
N ILE A 269 -7.10 -10.33 8.09
CA ILE A 269 -7.10 -11.22 6.91
C ILE A 269 -7.34 -10.42 5.63
N ALA A 270 -8.34 -9.53 5.62
CA ALA A 270 -8.68 -8.69 4.48
C ALA A 270 -7.52 -7.74 4.11
N ARG A 271 -6.87 -7.09 5.10
CA ARG A 271 -5.70 -6.22 4.87
C ARG A 271 -4.52 -6.97 4.26
N ASN A 272 -4.42 -8.28 4.48
CA ASN A 272 -3.41 -9.13 3.84
C ASN A 272 -3.83 -9.66 2.46
N GLY A 273 -4.94 -9.16 1.90
CA GLY A 273 -5.36 -9.40 0.51
C GLY A 273 -6.20 -10.65 0.30
N TYR A 274 -6.73 -11.28 1.36
CA TYR A 274 -7.60 -12.43 1.26
C TYR A 274 -9.08 -12.03 1.32
N LYS A 275 -9.91 -12.73 0.55
CA LYS A 275 -11.37 -12.60 0.65
C LYS A 275 -11.85 -13.28 1.93
N VAL A 276 -12.50 -12.52 2.80
CA VAL A 276 -12.97 -13.01 4.09
C VAL A 276 -14.47 -12.78 4.25
N LEU A 277 -15.17 -13.82 4.73
CA LEU A 277 -16.54 -13.74 5.17
C LEU A 277 -16.59 -13.85 6.69
N CYS A 278 -17.19 -12.89 7.36
CA CYS A 278 -17.47 -12.94 8.79
C CYS A 278 -18.95 -13.25 9.02
N ILE A 279 -19.22 -14.37 9.68
CA ILE A 279 -20.59 -14.83 9.99
C ILE A 279 -20.85 -14.59 11.47
N GLY A 280 -21.74 -13.65 11.77
CA GLY A 280 -22.07 -13.28 13.13
C GLY A 280 -23.30 -14.00 13.69
N ASN A 281 -23.23 -14.35 14.96
CA ASN A 281 -24.33 -14.95 15.71
C ASN A 281 -24.81 -13.96 16.78
N GLY A 282 -25.76 -13.06 16.42
CA GLY A 282 -26.39 -12.16 17.38
C GLY A 282 -25.61 -10.90 17.71
N TYR A 283 -25.29 -10.09 16.69
CA TYR A 283 -24.69 -8.76 16.89
C TYR A 283 -25.62 -7.84 17.70
N GLN A 284 -25.03 -7.01 18.56
CA GLN A 284 -25.77 -5.95 19.26
C GLN A 284 -26.23 -4.86 18.28
N ASN A 285 -27.34 -4.18 18.60
CA ASN A 285 -27.97 -3.18 17.72
C ASN A 285 -27.03 -2.06 17.25
N ASP A 286 -26.09 -1.62 18.09
CA ASP A 286 -25.12 -0.57 17.72
C ASP A 286 -24.15 -1.06 16.63
N LEU A 287 -23.68 -2.31 16.74
CA LEU A 287 -22.79 -2.90 15.75
C LEU A 287 -23.54 -3.22 14.45
N ILE A 288 -24.81 -3.64 14.53
CA ILE A 288 -25.67 -3.82 13.37
C ILE A 288 -25.81 -2.50 12.61
N SER A 289 -26.01 -1.39 13.32
CA SER A 289 -26.15 -0.06 12.71
C SER A 289 -24.86 0.39 12.00
N GLU A 290 -23.69 -0.06 12.45
CA GLU A 290 -22.41 0.20 11.81
C GLU A 290 -22.19 -0.68 10.57
N ILE A 291 -22.52 -1.98 10.67
CA ILE A 291 -22.38 -2.94 9.56
C ILE A 291 -23.34 -2.60 8.40
N VAL A 292 -24.56 -2.18 8.70
CA VAL A 292 -25.55 -1.81 7.68
C VAL A 292 -25.16 -0.54 6.89
N LYS A 293 -24.22 0.27 7.40
CA LYS A 293 -23.59 1.35 6.63
C LYS A 293 -22.62 0.85 5.55
N GLY A 294 -22.25 -0.43 5.56
CA GLY A 294 -21.48 -1.06 4.50
C GLY A 294 -22.25 -1.14 3.18
N ILE A 295 -21.54 -1.49 2.11
CA ILE A 295 -22.12 -1.62 0.77
C ILE A 295 -22.84 -2.99 0.69
N PRO A 296 -24.17 -3.03 0.51
CA PRO A 296 -24.89 -4.29 0.35
C PRO A 296 -24.47 -4.97 -0.96
N GLN A 297 -24.29 -6.29 -0.91
CA GLN A 297 -23.90 -7.11 -2.05
C GLN A 297 -25.09 -7.96 -2.52
N GLU A 298 -25.05 -8.45 -3.76
CA GLU A 298 -26.11 -9.29 -4.37
C GLU A 298 -26.33 -10.61 -3.62
N ASP A 299 -25.29 -11.14 -2.97
CA ASP A 299 -25.33 -12.37 -2.16
C ASP A 299 -25.88 -12.14 -0.74
N GLY A 300 -26.34 -10.93 -0.42
CA GLY A 300 -26.92 -10.54 0.86
C GLY A 300 -25.90 -10.27 1.96
N THR A 301 -24.61 -10.24 1.64
CA THR A 301 -23.56 -9.79 2.55
C THR A 301 -23.46 -8.27 2.54
N PHE A 302 -22.81 -7.69 3.56
CA PHE A 302 -22.45 -6.27 3.62
C PHE A 302 -20.93 -6.16 3.53
N LEU A 303 -20.44 -5.45 2.53
CA LEU A 303 -19.01 -5.16 2.40
C LEU A 303 -18.65 -3.93 3.23
N LEU A 304 -17.85 -4.10 4.27
CA LEU A 304 -17.38 -3.04 5.14
C LEU A 304 -15.88 -3.21 5.42
N ASN A 305 -15.07 -2.20 5.09
CA ASN A 305 -13.61 -2.20 5.26
C ASN A 305 -12.91 -3.45 4.66
N GLY A 306 -13.37 -3.92 3.49
CA GLY A 306 -12.82 -5.09 2.80
C GLY A 306 -13.28 -6.46 3.35
N ILE A 307 -14.18 -6.47 4.31
CA ILE A 307 -14.76 -7.69 4.92
C ILE A 307 -16.18 -7.86 4.43
N SER A 308 -16.54 -9.04 3.93
CA SER A 308 -17.94 -9.43 3.73
C SER A 308 -18.53 -9.93 5.05
N ILE A 309 -19.60 -9.33 5.50
CA ILE A 309 -20.25 -9.63 6.79
C ILE A 309 -21.67 -10.10 6.54
N ILE A 310 -22.10 -11.17 7.22
CA ILE A 310 -23.46 -11.68 7.16
C ILE A 310 -23.98 -12.00 8.56
N PHE A 311 -25.31 -11.87 8.74
CA PHE A 311 -26.00 -12.25 9.96
C PHE A 311 -26.59 -13.67 9.82
N LYS A 312 -26.40 -14.52 10.81
CA LYS A 312 -26.82 -15.94 10.77
C LYS A 312 -28.33 -16.15 10.62
N ASP A 313 -29.15 -15.18 11.03
CA ASP A 313 -30.60 -15.25 11.01
C ASP A 313 -31.24 -14.91 9.65
N SER A 314 -30.47 -14.63 8.63
CA SER A 314 -31.00 -14.39 7.29
C SER A 314 -31.30 -15.69 6.58
N ASN A 315 -32.48 -16.25 6.86
CA ASN A 315 -32.95 -17.60 6.46
C ASN A 315 -33.12 -17.82 4.95
N ASN A 316 -32.77 -16.88 4.08
CA ASN A 316 -32.98 -16.96 2.62
C ASN A 316 -31.78 -16.56 1.75
N ILE A 317 -30.57 -16.51 2.31
CA ILE A 317 -29.43 -16.03 1.55
C ILE A 317 -28.53 -17.22 1.18
N GLN A 318 -28.43 -17.52 -0.12
CA GLN A 318 -27.46 -18.46 -0.68
C GLN A 318 -26.14 -17.72 -0.93
N TYR A 319 -25.24 -17.68 0.06
CA TYR A 319 -23.85 -17.32 -0.16
C TYR A 319 -23.00 -18.54 -0.44
N SER A 320 -22.11 -18.45 -1.40
CA SER A 320 -21.15 -19.52 -1.71
C SER A 320 -19.91 -19.39 -0.85
N LEU A 321 -19.73 -20.27 0.12
CA LEU A 321 -18.50 -20.32 0.94
C LEU A 321 -17.24 -20.47 0.08
N LYS A 322 -17.36 -21.07 -1.11
CA LYS A 322 -16.24 -21.30 -2.03
C LYS A 322 -15.65 -20.01 -2.63
N GLU A 323 -16.36 -18.89 -2.51
CA GLU A 323 -15.88 -17.59 -3.02
C GLU A 323 -14.95 -16.88 -2.05
N TYR A 324 -14.82 -17.38 -0.81
CA TYR A 324 -14.02 -16.80 0.23
C TYR A 324 -12.81 -17.67 0.56
N ASP A 325 -11.66 -17.02 0.76
CA ASP A 325 -10.44 -17.68 1.19
C ASP A 325 -10.56 -18.13 2.66
N TYR A 326 -11.18 -17.27 3.48
CA TYR A 326 -11.41 -17.50 4.91
C TYR A 326 -12.86 -17.23 5.29
N VAL A 327 -13.37 -18.05 6.21
CA VAL A 327 -14.68 -17.85 6.83
C VAL A 327 -14.50 -17.81 8.35
N VAL A 328 -14.77 -16.66 8.95
CA VAL A 328 -14.69 -16.44 10.39
C VAL A 328 -16.09 -16.54 10.99
N TYR A 329 -16.29 -17.52 11.86
CA TYR A 329 -17.54 -17.74 12.58
C TYR A 329 -17.46 -17.12 13.97
N ASP A 330 -18.25 -16.09 14.24
CA ASP A 330 -18.52 -15.63 15.59
C ASP A 330 -19.55 -16.58 16.24
N CYS A 331 -19.08 -17.53 16.99
CA CYS A 331 -19.92 -18.54 17.66
C CYS A 331 -20.54 -18.02 18.97
N GLY A 332 -20.15 -16.84 19.44
CA GLY A 332 -20.62 -16.30 20.72
C GLY A 332 -20.31 -17.26 21.88
N THR A 333 -21.26 -17.38 22.81
CA THR A 333 -21.16 -18.29 23.98
C THR A 333 -21.66 -19.72 23.72
N ALA A 334 -21.87 -20.10 22.46
CA ALA A 334 -22.27 -21.46 22.14
C ALA A 334 -21.21 -22.46 22.65
N ALA A 335 -21.64 -23.48 23.40
CA ALA A 335 -20.75 -24.49 23.94
C ALA A 335 -19.96 -25.15 22.80
N ILE A 336 -18.65 -25.30 22.97
CA ILE A 336 -17.86 -26.20 22.14
C ILE A 336 -18.38 -27.61 22.44
N ASN A 337 -19.26 -28.10 21.60
CA ASN A 337 -19.66 -29.50 21.70
C ASN A 337 -18.44 -30.33 21.30
N ASN A 338 -18.01 -31.25 22.15
CA ASN A 338 -16.96 -32.25 21.91
C ASN A 338 -17.26 -33.22 20.73
N LYS A 339 -18.30 -32.95 19.92
CA LYS A 339 -18.55 -33.66 18.67
C LYS A 339 -17.56 -33.11 17.65
N LYS A 340 -16.70 -34.00 17.13
CA LYS A 340 -15.72 -33.84 16.04
C LYS A 340 -15.88 -32.50 15.33
N ASN A 341 -15.05 -31.52 15.74
CA ASN A 341 -15.10 -30.18 15.18
C ASN A 341 -14.92 -30.27 13.68
N GLU A 342 -15.67 -29.49 12.94
CA GLU A 342 -15.38 -29.23 11.51
C GLU A 342 -13.92 -28.80 11.39
N ALA A 343 -13.22 -29.30 10.38
CA ALA A 343 -11.82 -28.95 10.17
C ALA A 343 -11.64 -27.43 10.08
N GLY A 344 -10.87 -26.84 11.00
CA GLY A 344 -10.62 -25.40 11.10
C GLY A 344 -9.96 -25.01 12.41
N ILE A 345 -9.55 -23.75 12.51
CA ILE A 345 -8.96 -23.18 13.72
C ILE A 345 -10.07 -22.88 14.74
N ASN A 346 -9.93 -23.37 15.95
CA ASN A 346 -10.84 -23.10 17.05
C ASN A 346 -10.17 -22.20 18.09
N ILE A 347 -10.76 -21.04 18.37
CA ILE A 347 -10.26 -20.06 19.32
C ILE A 347 -11.31 -19.88 20.43
N MET A 348 -10.91 -20.11 21.67
CA MET A 348 -11.74 -19.86 22.85
C MET A 348 -11.27 -18.57 23.53
N ILE A 349 -12.13 -17.57 23.60
CA ILE A 349 -11.86 -16.31 24.30
C ILE A 349 -12.25 -16.44 25.76
N THR A 350 -11.31 -16.08 26.64
CA THR A 350 -11.48 -16.05 28.10
C THR A 350 -10.90 -14.77 28.69
N ASP A 351 -11.07 -14.53 29.98
CA ASP A 351 -10.41 -13.48 30.75
C ASP A 351 -9.80 -14.01 32.05
N ILE A 352 -8.81 -13.32 32.57
CA ILE A 352 -8.19 -13.61 33.87
C ILE A 352 -8.88 -12.73 34.92
N GLY A 353 -10.14 -13.06 35.26
CA GLY A 353 -10.93 -12.31 36.22
C GLY A 353 -11.34 -13.15 37.42
N TYR A 354 -12.29 -12.63 38.21
CA TYR A 354 -12.82 -13.27 39.42
C TYR A 354 -13.28 -14.73 39.24
N ARG A 355 -13.68 -15.13 38.02
CA ARG A 355 -14.13 -16.50 37.70
C ARG A 355 -13.07 -17.37 37.04
N TRP A 356 -11.81 -16.96 37.05
CA TRP A 356 -10.72 -17.68 36.38
C TRP A 356 -10.62 -19.15 36.79
N MET A 357 -10.78 -19.46 38.10
CA MET A 357 -10.71 -20.85 38.59
C MET A 357 -11.80 -21.74 38.01
N GLN A 358 -13.02 -21.21 37.79
CA GLN A 358 -14.10 -21.95 37.15
C GLN A 358 -13.83 -22.12 35.64
N GLN A 359 -13.35 -21.09 34.99
CA GLN A 359 -13.01 -21.13 33.57
C GLN A 359 -11.85 -22.11 33.30
N ARG A 360 -10.83 -22.12 34.18
CA ARG A 360 -9.74 -23.10 34.13
C ARG A 360 -10.23 -24.54 34.13
N CYS A 361 -11.18 -24.90 34.95
CA CYS A 361 -11.76 -26.27 34.98
C CYS A 361 -12.44 -26.63 33.65
N ILE A 362 -13.07 -25.65 32.98
CA ILE A 362 -13.67 -25.87 31.67
C ILE A 362 -12.58 -25.99 30.60
N ILE A 363 -11.57 -25.12 30.61
CA ILE A 363 -10.44 -25.13 29.66
C ILE A 363 -9.69 -26.46 29.73
N SER A 364 -9.42 -26.99 30.93
CA SER A 364 -8.71 -28.27 31.10
C SER A 364 -9.48 -29.48 30.56
N GLY A 365 -10.75 -29.32 30.23
CA GLY A 365 -11.58 -30.35 29.57
C GLY A 365 -11.70 -30.16 28.05
N LEU A 366 -11.10 -29.11 27.48
CA LEU A 366 -11.08 -28.88 26.04
C LEU A 366 -9.97 -29.68 25.35
N SER A 367 -10.15 -29.91 24.06
CA SER A 367 -9.12 -30.54 23.21
C SER A 367 -7.88 -29.64 23.08
N ASP A 368 -6.67 -30.21 23.02
CA ASP A 368 -5.40 -29.48 22.99
C ASP A 368 -5.19 -28.66 21.72
N ASP A 369 -5.96 -28.91 20.66
CA ASP A 369 -5.95 -28.15 19.40
C ASP A 369 -6.70 -26.82 19.48
N ILE A 370 -7.40 -26.54 20.59
CA ILE A 370 -8.11 -25.27 20.79
C ILE A 370 -7.15 -24.22 21.32
N ILE A 371 -7.09 -23.08 20.64
CA ILE A 371 -6.28 -21.92 21.05
C ILE A 371 -7.04 -21.12 22.11
N ILE A 372 -6.43 -20.88 23.24
CA ILE A 372 -6.99 -20.07 24.32
C ILE A 372 -6.53 -18.63 24.17
N ALA A 373 -7.44 -17.74 23.82
CA ALA A 373 -7.17 -16.32 23.67
C ALA A 373 -7.64 -15.54 24.91
N VAL A 374 -6.70 -14.96 25.65
CA VAL A 374 -6.99 -14.25 26.91
C VAL A 374 -7.14 -12.77 26.66
N ASN A 375 -8.33 -12.24 26.89
CA ASN A 375 -8.66 -10.83 26.79
C ASN A 375 -8.57 -10.13 28.17
N HIS A 376 -8.54 -8.81 28.17
CA HIS A 376 -8.53 -7.96 29.38
C HIS A 376 -7.45 -8.33 30.40
N SER A 377 -6.25 -8.69 29.96
CA SER A 377 -5.10 -8.97 30.84
C SER A 377 -3.88 -8.13 30.45
N ASP A 378 -3.11 -7.70 31.46
CA ASP A 378 -1.77 -7.22 31.24
C ASP A 378 -0.78 -8.37 31.02
N GLY A 379 0.44 -8.05 30.52
CA GLY A 379 1.41 -9.06 30.16
C GLY A 379 1.88 -9.91 31.35
N ASP A 380 2.14 -9.29 32.48
CA ASP A 380 2.70 -9.96 33.67
C ASP A 380 1.67 -10.89 34.30
N THR A 381 0.42 -10.42 34.45
CA THR A 381 -0.70 -11.23 34.94
C THR A 381 -0.97 -12.40 34.00
N PHE A 382 -0.97 -12.19 32.68
CA PHE A 382 -1.13 -13.27 31.71
C PHE A 382 -0.07 -14.35 31.88
N TYR A 383 1.22 -14.02 31.81
CA TYR A 383 2.29 -15.03 31.88
C TYR A 383 2.30 -15.78 33.20
N ARG A 384 2.10 -15.09 34.34
CA ARG A 384 2.02 -15.73 35.66
C ARG A 384 0.87 -16.69 35.74
N THR A 385 -0.34 -16.25 35.37
CA THR A 385 -1.55 -17.05 35.48
C THR A 385 -1.51 -18.28 34.59
N ILE A 386 -1.06 -18.16 33.34
CA ILE A 386 -0.96 -19.31 32.44
C ILE A 386 0.08 -20.31 32.96
N LYS A 387 1.25 -19.85 33.41
CA LYS A 387 2.30 -20.72 33.99
C LYS A 387 1.80 -21.50 35.21
N GLU A 388 1.02 -20.86 36.07
CA GLU A 388 0.50 -21.49 37.29
C GLU A 388 -0.76 -22.35 37.04
N SER A 389 -1.42 -22.18 35.90
CA SER A 389 -2.66 -22.87 35.59
C SER A 389 -2.49 -24.34 35.24
N GLY A 390 -1.34 -24.74 34.68
CA GLY A 390 -1.13 -26.09 34.12
C GLY A 390 -1.95 -26.37 32.87
N ILE A 391 -2.41 -25.35 32.14
CA ILE A 391 -3.10 -25.47 30.87
C ILE A 391 -2.08 -25.89 29.80
N THR A 392 -2.39 -26.95 29.04
CA THR A 392 -1.56 -27.49 27.96
C THR A 392 -1.86 -26.83 26.62
N ASN A 393 -3.07 -26.28 26.45
CA ASN A 393 -3.48 -25.59 25.25
C ASN A 393 -2.55 -24.40 24.93
N ARG A 394 -2.40 -24.13 23.65
CA ARG A 394 -1.74 -22.91 23.18
C ARG A 394 -2.48 -21.67 23.66
N CYS A 395 -1.81 -20.81 24.40
CA CYS A 395 -2.40 -19.59 24.97
C CYS A 395 -1.81 -18.34 24.30
N VAL A 396 -2.67 -17.41 23.92
CA VAL A 396 -2.30 -16.11 23.36
C VAL A 396 -2.96 -14.99 24.15
N ARG A 397 -2.28 -13.86 24.30
CA ARG A 397 -2.84 -12.67 24.93
C ARG A 397 -3.41 -11.74 23.87
N ILE A 398 -4.68 -11.35 24.03
CA ILE A 398 -5.31 -10.34 23.17
C ILE A 398 -4.87 -8.95 23.63
N PRO A 399 -4.23 -8.14 22.78
CA PRO A 399 -3.91 -6.75 23.09
C PRO A 399 -5.19 -5.90 23.14
N CYS A 400 -5.13 -4.75 23.83
CA CYS A 400 -6.23 -3.81 23.87
C CYS A 400 -6.46 -3.17 22.49
N ILE A 401 -7.67 -3.31 21.95
CA ILE A 401 -8.05 -2.79 20.65
C ILE A 401 -9.34 -1.99 20.82
N TYR A 402 -9.32 -0.73 20.39
CA TYR A 402 -10.49 0.16 20.53
C TYR A 402 -11.40 0.11 19.30
N ARG A 403 -10.80 -0.03 18.09
CA ARG A 403 -11.54 -0.07 16.83
C ARG A 403 -11.09 -1.26 15.99
N TRP A 404 -12.01 -2.14 15.65
CA TRP A 404 -11.72 -3.40 14.96
C TRP A 404 -11.15 -3.23 13.54
N TYR A 405 -11.39 -2.11 12.89
CA TYR A 405 -10.89 -1.80 11.54
C TYR A 405 -9.54 -1.07 11.54
N GLU A 406 -9.06 -0.60 12.68
CA GLU A 406 -7.76 0.06 12.78
C GLU A 406 -6.63 -0.97 12.88
N LYS A 407 -5.49 -0.64 12.29
CA LYS A 407 -4.29 -1.46 12.43
C LYS A 407 -3.78 -1.40 13.87
N ASN A 408 -3.51 -2.57 14.44
CA ASN A 408 -2.85 -2.70 15.73
C ASN A 408 -1.69 -3.70 15.61
N GLU A 409 -0.45 -3.23 15.74
CA GLU A 409 0.75 -4.04 15.52
C GLU A 409 0.84 -5.26 16.46
N LEU A 410 0.40 -5.11 17.70
CA LEU A 410 0.40 -6.20 18.65
C LEU A 410 -0.66 -7.25 18.31
N PHE A 411 -1.82 -6.81 17.84
CA PHE A 411 -2.85 -7.71 17.37
C PHE A 411 -2.45 -8.41 16.07
N ASP A 412 -1.89 -7.68 15.13
CA ASP A 412 -1.42 -8.22 13.85
C ASP A 412 -0.36 -9.30 14.08
N LYS A 413 0.52 -9.12 15.09
CA LYS A 413 1.48 -10.12 15.51
C LYS A 413 0.80 -11.36 16.11
N MET A 414 -0.18 -11.18 16.99
CA MET A 414 -0.95 -12.27 17.58
C MET A 414 -1.74 -13.03 16.49
N ALA A 415 -2.42 -12.32 15.60
CA ALA A 415 -3.15 -12.91 14.48
C ALA A 415 -2.23 -13.71 13.57
N TRP A 416 -1.02 -13.18 13.29
CA TRP A 416 0.02 -13.91 12.57
C TRP A 416 0.42 -15.19 13.29
N ASP A 417 0.72 -15.12 14.58
CA ASP A 417 1.13 -16.27 15.36
C ASP A 417 0.05 -17.38 15.33
N ILE A 418 -1.24 -17.01 15.39
CA ILE A 418 -2.37 -17.95 15.29
C ILE A 418 -2.46 -18.59 13.90
N LEU A 419 -2.41 -17.78 12.84
CA LEU A 419 -2.72 -18.24 11.48
C LEU A 419 -1.56 -18.91 10.78
N SER A 420 -0.31 -18.57 11.11
CA SER A 420 0.88 -19.06 10.41
C SER A 420 1.22 -20.51 10.69
N GLU A 421 0.90 -21.03 11.87
CA GLU A 421 1.16 -22.44 12.23
C GLU A 421 0.17 -23.38 11.57
N ASP A 422 -1.11 -22.98 11.51
CA ASP A 422 -2.17 -23.82 10.95
C ASP A 422 -2.26 -23.67 9.40
N PHE A 423 -1.70 -22.58 8.83
CA PHE A 423 -1.71 -22.31 7.39
C PHE A 423 -0.33 -21.87 6.88
N PRO A 424 0.70 -22.73 6.93
CA PRO A 424 2.09 -22.36 6.64
C PRO A 424 2.31 -21.83 5.22
N GLY A 425 1.42 -22.13 4.29
CA GLY A 425 1.49 -21.59 2.91
C GLY A 425 0.86 -20.22 2.71
N ALA A 426 -0.08 -19.83 3.56
CA ALA A 426 -0.88 -18.61 3.36
C ALA A 426 -0.23 -17.35 3.96
N PHE A 427 0.54 -17.48 5.05
CA PHE A 427 1.08 -16.36 5.82
C PHE A 427 2.60 -16.41 6.02
N ALA A 428 3.35 -17.23 5.27
CA ALA A 428 4.77 -17.53 5.47
C ALA A 428 5.73 -16.31 5.32
N ILE A 429 5.30 -15.10 5.60
CA ILE A 429 6.06 -13.88 5.26
C ILE A 429 6.04 -12.84 6.40
N SER A 430 6.66 -13.00 7.55
CA SER A 430 7.03 -11.77 8.28
C SER A 430 7.93 -11.81 9.52
N GLN A 431 8.22 -12.92 10.17
CA GLN A 431 8.84 -12.80 11.50
C GLN A 431 10.37 -12.69 11.60
N LYS A 432 11.15 -12.94 10.55
CA LYS A 432 12.63 -12.85 10.69
C LYS A 432 13.22 -11.43 10.59
N ASN A 433 12.42 -10.38 10.33
CA ASN A 433 12.97 -9.08 9.91
C ASN A 433 12.49 -7.81 10.65
N ASN A 434 11.89 -7.89 11.83
CA ASN A 434 11.59 -6.68 12.61
C ASN A 434 12.86 -5.83 12.93
N LYS A 435 14.02 -6.47 13.11
CA LYS A 435 15.30 -5.74 13.26
C LYS A 435 15.75 -5.06 11.96
N ASN A 436 15.53 -5.69 10.78
CA ASN A 436 15.93 -5.12 9.50
C ASN A 436 14.99 -4.01 9.02
N MET A 437 13.70 -4.10 9.33
CA MET A 437 12.71 -3.07 9.00
C MET A 437 12.94 -1.78 9.82
N TRP A 438 13.27 -1.93 11.10
CA TRP A 438 13.65 -0.80 11.97
C TRP A 438 14.95 -0.13 11.49
N CYS A 439 15.95 -0.93 11.11
CA CYS A 439 17.18 -0.44 10.48
C CYS A 439 16.92 0.25 9.13
N LEU A 440 15.95 -0.22 8.34
CA LEU A 440 15.60 0.40 7.06
C LEU A 440 14.88 1.74 7.26
N GLN A 441 13.94 1.80 8.19
CA GLN A 441 13.25 3.05 8.57
C GLN A 441 14.21 4.10 9.15
N ILE A 442 15.19 3.66 9.96
CA ILE A 442 16.24 4.54 10.47
C ILE A 442 17.16 4.96 9.31
N LYS A 443 17.55 4.04 8.42
CA LYS A 443 18.38 4.38 7.25
C LYS A 443 17.68 5.35 6.29
N THR A 444 16.39 5.16 5.98
CA THR A 444 15.65 6.10 5.12
C THR A 444 15.47 7.46 5.79
N LYS A 445 15.14 7.53 7.08
CA LYS A 445 15.10 8.80 7.82
C LYS A 445 16.48 9.44 7.93
N LEU A 446 17.55 8.66 8.09
CA LEU A 446 18.93 9.17 8.14
C LEU A 446 19.38 9.66 6.77
N ILE A 447 19.02 8.96 5.68
CA ILE A 447 19.33 9.37 4.30
C ILE A 447 18.60 10.68 3.97
N SER A 448 17.31 10.79 4.28
CA SER A 448 16.54 12.03 4.07
C SER A 448 17.09 13.19 4.92
N LEU A 449 17.50 12.93 6.17
CA LEU A 449 18.11 13.95 7.04
C LEU A 449 19.49 14.38 6.53
N ILE A 450 20.32 13.45 6.08
CA ILE A 450 21.63 13.74 5.46
C ILE A 450 21.45 14.51 4.14
N GLN A 451 20.43 14.19 3.35
CA GLN A 451 20.08 14.93 2.14
C GLN A 451 19.65 16.36 2.48
N LEU A 452 18.79 16.52 3.49
CA LEU A 452 18.34 17.84 3.96
C LEU A 452 19.50 18.71 4.47
N ILE A 453 20.43 18.13 5.23
CA ILE A 453 21.62 18.82 5.75
C ILE A 453 22.57 19.22 4.60
N ARG A 454 22.68 18.38 3.56
CA ARG A 454 23.54 18.66 2.40
C ARG A 454 22.94 19.73 1.50
N THR A 455 21.63 19.70 1.22
CA THR A 455 20.94 20.77 0.49
C THR A 455 21.02 22.10 1.24
N PHE A 456 20.88 22.11 2.56
CA PHE A 456 21.04 23.28 3.39
C PHE A 456 22.49 23.84 3.34
N LYS A 457 23.51 22.96 3.39
CA LYS A 457 24.93 23.36 3.22
C LYS A 457 25.25 23.90 1.84
N MET A 458 24.63 23.37 0.77
CA MET A 458 24.77 23.89 -0.59
C MET A 458 24.11 25.26 -0.73
N SER A 459 22.90 25.43 -0.22
CA SER A 459 22.21 26.73 -0.22
C SER A 459 22.99 27.81 0.54
N LEU A 460 23.65 27.45 1.65
CA LEU A 460 24.55 28.37 2.38
C LEU A 460 25.84 28.68 1.61
N LYS A 461 26.39 27.72 0.85
CA LYS A 461 27.56 27.96 -0.01
C LYS A 461 27.24 28.87 -1.21
N MET A 462 26.04 28.72 -1.79
CA MET A 462 25.59 29.63 -2.87
C MET A 462 25.37 31.05 -2.32
N LYS A 463 24.68 31.24 -1.21
CA LYS A 463 24.51 32.56 -0.58
C LYS A 463 25.85 33.26 -0.19
N ASN A 464 26.89 32.48 0.12
CA ASN A 464 28.20 33.04 0.42
C ASN A 464 29.04 33.33 -0.83
N LYS A 465 28.75 32.68 -1.98
CA LYS A 465 29.40 33.02 -3.27
C LYS A 465 28.86 34.33 -3.86
N ASP A 466 27.54 34.55 -3.72
CA ASP A 466 26.93 35.81 -4.17
C ASP A 466 27.38 37.02 -3.34
N LYS A 467 27.78 36.84 -2.07
CA LYS A 467 28.36 37.91 -1.25
C LYS A 467 29.81 38.21 -1.53
N SER A 468 30.55 37.31 -2.19
CA SER A 468 31.95 37.52 -2.57
C SER A 468 32.16 38.08 -3.99
N GLN A 469 31.07 38.29 -4.75
CA GLN A 469 31.09 38.97 -6.06
C GLN A 469 30.59 40.43 -5.99
N VAL A 470 30.24 40.91 -4.79
CA VAL A 470 29.76 42.31 -4.55
C VAL A 470 30.71 43.08 -3.63
N LEU A 471 31.90 42.60 -3.44
CA LEU A 471 33.06 43.35 -2.91
C LEU A 471 34.17 43.25 -3.98
#